data_9e6d53c535187c3b731280f6bb8946d1
#
_entry.id   9e6d53c535187c3b731280f6bb8946d1
#
_cell.length_a   1.000
_cell.length_b   1.000
_cell.length_c   1.000
_cell.angle_alpha   90.00
_cell.angle_beta   90.00
_cell.angle_gamma   90.00
#
_symmetry.space_group_name_H-M   'P 1'
#
loop_
_entity.id
_entity.type
_entity.pdbx_description
1 polymer ?
#
loop_
_entity_poly.entity_id
_entity_poly.type
_entity_poly.pdbx_seq_one_letter_code
_entity_poly.pdbx_strand_id
1 'polypeptide(L)'
;MVVIDELSSFKNNNSKRFKALKNIRPLIKRIIGLTGTPAPNGYIDLWSQIYLLDQGERLGKYITHYREDYFEPDKRSADRIFTYKAKENAVEVIKRKIGDICISLQAKDYLQMPEKIIDDRYIKLDSRVQKEYEQFEKEMFLQVNEEEIDVASAAALTNKLLQFCNGAIYKDDSHEYVEIHDNKIEALLELIEEAQRTTIACVLQFPTWLRKDKKFVKEITTESWNT
;
A
#
# COMPACT_ATOMS: atom_id res chain seq x y z
N MET A 1 -12.12 -15.93 21.45
CA MET A 1 -11.34 -16.08 20.21
C MET A 1 -11.39 -14.76 19.46
N VAL A 2 -10.27 -14.32 18.89
CA VAL A 2 -10.19 -13.12 18.04
C VAL A 2 -9.60 -13.55 16.70
N VAL A 3 -10.21 -13.10 15.60
CA VAL A 3 -9.69 -13.26 14.24
C VAL A 3 -9.39 -11.86 13.71
N ILE A 4 -8.17 -11.66 13.20
CA ILE A 4 -7.73 -10.40 12.60
C ILE A 4 -7.64 -10.65 11.10
N ASP A 5 -8.53 -10.01 10.36
CA ASP A 5 -8.39 -9.88 8.92
C ASP A 5 -7.41 -8.76 8.60
N GLU A 6 -6.54 -8.96 7.63
CA GLU A 6 -5.42 -8.11 7.25
C GLU A 6 -4.46 -7.83 8.42
N LEU A 7 -3.82 -8.89 8.94
CA LEU A 7 -2.83 -8.80 10.03
C LEU A 7 -1.66 -7.87 9.67
N SER A 8 -1.32 -7.73 8.40
CA SER A 8 -0.27 -6.82 7.91
C SER A 8 -0.52 -5.35 8.29
N SER A 9 -1.76 -4.96 8.60
CA SER A 9 -2.07 -3.62 9.11
C SER A 9 -1.41 -3.31 10.46
N PHE A 10 -0.91 -4.34 11.17
CA PHE A 10 -0.20 -4.24 12.45
C PHE A 10 1.33 -4.34 12.32
N LYS A 11 1.88 -4.29 11.12
CA LYS A 11 3.34 -4.38 10.89
C LYS A 11 4.17 -3.31 11.61
N ASN A 12 3.59 -2.14 11.87
CA ASN A 12 4.26 -1.04 12.57
C ASN A 12 4.00 -1.12 14.08
N ASN A 13 5.03 -1.51 14.84
CA ASN A 13 5.00 -1.62 16.32
C ASN A 13 4.75 -0.27 17.04
N ASN A 14 4.97 0.86 16.39
CA ASN A 14 4.72 2.18 16.95
C ASN A 14 3.28 2.67 16.72
N SER A 15 2.51 2.00 15.87
CA SER A 15 1.14 2.39 15.55
C SER A 15 0.22 2.31 16.76
N LYS A 16 -0.76 3.21 16.82
CA LYS A 16 -1.78 3.20 17.88
C LYS A 16 -2.54 1.88 17.92
N ARG A 17 -2.82 1.28 16.75
CA ARG A 17 -3.50 -0.02 16.61
C ARG A 17 -2.71 -1.15 17.27
N PHE A 18 -1.42 -1.26 16.95
CA PHE A 18 -0.54 -2.27 17.55
C PHE A 18 -0.49 -2.13 19.07
N LYS A 19 -0.25 -0.92 19.59
CA LYS A 19 -0.16 -0.65 21.03
C LYS A 19 -1.47 -1.01 21.75
N ALA A 20 -2.61 -0.65 21.19
CA ALA A 20 -3.92 -0.98 21.75
C ALA A 20 -4.13 -2.50 21.81
N LEU A 21 -3.89 -3.22 20.72
CA LEU A 21 -4.06 -4.67 20.69
C LEU A 21 -3.05 -5.39 21.59
N LYS A 22 -1.81 -4.94 21.64
CA LYS A 22 -0.76 -5.47 22.55
C LYS A 22 -1.19 -5.40 24.01
N ASN A 23 -1.85 -4.30 24.43
CA ASN A 23 -2.29 -4.13 25.82
C ASN A 23 -3.37 -5.15 26.21
N ILE A 24 -4.29 -5.48 25.32
CA ILE A 24 -5.36 -6.45 25.58
C ILE A 24 -4.98 -7.89 25.21
N ARG A 25 -3.85 -8.08 24.53
CA ARG A 25 -3.41 -9.41 24.06
C ARG A 25 -3.36 -10.47 25.15
N PRO A 26 -2.89 -10.19 26.38
CA PRO A 26 -2.85 -11.18 27.48
C PRO A 26 -4.24 -11.71 27.87
N LEU A 27 -5.32 -10.96 27.60
CA LEU A 27 -6.70 -11.35 27.89
C LEU A 27 -7.29 -12.26 26.80
N ILE A 28 -6.63 -12.36 25.64
CA ILE A 28 -7.11 -13.10 24.47
C ILE A 28 -6.58 -14.54 24.54
N LYS A 29 -7.45 -15.51 24.80
CA LYS A 29 -7.09 -16.93 24.87
C LYS A 29 -6.64 -17.52 23.52
N ARG A 30 -7.31 -17.13 22.42
CA ARG A 30 -7.00 -17.62 21.07
C ARG A 30 -7.07 -16.46 20.08
N ILE A 31 -6.03 -16.31 19.26
CA ILE A 31 -5.92 -15.30 18.22
C ILE A 31 -5.52 -15.97 16.91
N ILE A 32 -6.11 -15.52 15.80
CA ILE A 32 -5.79 -15.96 14.44
C ILE A 32 -5.58 -14.70 13.61
N GLY A 33 -4.53 -14.65 12.83
CA GLY A 33 -4.25 -13.57 11.89
C GLY A 33 -4.31 -14.08 10.46
N LEU A 34 -5.03 -13.37 9.60
CA LEU A 34 -5.13 -13.63 8.17
C LEU A 34 -4.48 -12.47 7.43
N THR A 35 -3.70 -12.75 6.38
CA THR A 35 -3.14 -11.73 5.50
C THR A 35 -2.67 -12.33 4.18
N GLY A 36 -2.90 -11.63 3.08
CA GLY A 36 -2.36 -11.99 1.77
C GLY A 36 -0.92 -11.52 1.57
N THR A 37 -0.46 -10.52 2.33
CA THR A 37 0.87 -9.89 2.20
C THR A 37 1.54 -9.70 3.56
N PRO A 38 2.05 -10.79 4.18
CA PRO A 38 2.57 -10.72 5.56
C PRO A 38 3.83 -9.85 5.69
N ALA A 39 4.64 -9.73 4.66
CA ALA A 39 5.94 -9.06 4.70
C ALA A 39 6.16 -8.12 3.49
N PRO A 40 5.33 -7.06 3.32
CA PRO A 40 5.39 -6.20 2.13
C PRO A 40 6.72 -5.44 2.00
N ASN A 41 7.41 -5.12 3.11
CA ASN A 41 8.74 -4.51 3.10
C ASN A 41 9.84 -5.50 3.53
N GLY A 42 9.58 -6.79 3.40
CA GLY A 42 10.49 -7.85 3.83
C GLY A 42 10.21 -8.37 5.24
N TYR A 43 10.99 -9.35 5.65
CA TYR A 43 10.81 -10.10 6.91
C TYR A 43 10.90 -9.24 8.17
N ILE A 44 11.43 -8.02 8.07
CA ILE A 44 11.47 -7.06 9.19
C ILE A 44 10.05 -6.69 9.70
N ASP A 45 9.05 -6.74 8.83
CA ASP A 45 7.65 -6.44 9.16
C ASP A 45 6.96 -7.55 9.98
N LEU A 46 7.55 -8.77 10.03
CA LEU A 46 6.90 -9.91 10.67
C LEU A 46 6.91 -9.83 12.19
N TRP A 47 7.91 -9.20 12.81
CA TRP A 47 8.04 -9.20 14.25
C TRP A 47 6.77 -8.73 14.97
N SER A 48 6.20 -7.61 14.55
CA SER A 48 5.00 -7.05 15.18
C SER A 48 3.79 -7.96 15.04
N GLN A 49 3.64 -8.59 13.89
CA GLN A 49 2.54 -9.49 13.58
C GLN A 49 2.64 -10.77 14.41
N ILE A 50 3.81 -11.41 14.41
CA ILE A 50 4.06 -12.64 15.18
C ILE A 50 3.99 -12.35 16.69
N TYR A 51 4.50 -11.21 17.15
CA TYR A 51 4.38 -10.81 18.56
C TYR A 51 2.92 -10.77 19.03
N LEU A 52 1.99 -10.29 18.20
CA LEU A 52 0.56 -10.30 18.52
C LEU A 52 -0.02 -11.70 18.58
N LEU A 53 0.51 -12.65 17.83
CA LEU A 53 0.06 -14.05 17.86
C LEU A 53 0.61 -14.81 19.07
N ASP A 54 1.89 -14.66 19.41
CA ASP A 54 2.60 -15.50 20.40
C ASP A 54 3.23 -14.74 21.57
N GLN A 55 3.05 -13.41 21.65
CA GLN A 55 3.62 -12.56 22.70
C GLN A 55 5.16 -12.57 22.78
N GLY A 56 5.81 -12.84 21.64
CA GLY A 56 7.27 -12.83 21.50
C GLY A 56 7.94 -14.14 21.87
N GLU A 57 7.22 -15.25 21.87
CA GLU A 57 7.77 -16.58 22.14
C GLU A 57 8.80 -17.00 21.06
N ARG A 58 8.52 -16.75 19.77
CA ARG A 58 9.37 -17.21 18.66
C ARG A 58 10.39 -16.20 18.18
N LEU A 59 9.98 -14.95 18.01
CA LEU A 59 10.85 -13.89 17.47
C LEU A 59 11.40 -12.92 18.52
N GLY A 60 11.17 -13.22 19.81
CA GLY A 60 11.64 -12.42 20.92
C GLY A 60 10.69 -11.29 21.33
N LYS A 61 10.84 -10.83 22.57
CA LYS A 61 9.97 -9.82 23.19
C LYS A 61 10.26 -8.40 22.72
N TYR A 62 11.43 -8.14 22.17
CA TYR A 62 11.91 -6.80 21.80
C TYR A 62 12.32 -6.75 20.34
N ILE A 63 11.77 -5.78 19.62
CA ILE A 63 12.07 -5.56 18.20
C ILE A 63 13.54 -5.20 17.96
N THR A 64 14.20 -4.58 18.93
CA THR A 64 15.62 -4.25 18.85
C THR A 64 16.47 -5.52 18.70
N HIS A 65 16.27 -6.51 19.56
CA HIS A 65 16.97 -7.77 19.47
C HIS A 65 16.65 -8.51 18.16
N TYR A 66 15.38 -8.51 17.72
CA TYR A 66 15.02 -9.09 16.44
C TYR A 66 15.77 -8.45 15.27
N ARG A 67 15.94 -7.12 15.28
CA ARG A 67 16.70 -6.40 14.27
C ARG A 67 18.20 -6.71 14.36
N GLU A 68 18.77 -6.73 15.55
CA GLU A 68 20.18 -7.04 15.79
C GLU A 68 20.52 -8.48 15.40
N ASP A 69 19.64 -9.44 15.70
CA ASP A 69 19.88 -10.86 15.44
C ASP A 69 19.81 -11.20 13.95
N TYR A 70 18.81 -10.63 13.23
CA TYR A 70 18.46 -11.08 11.87
C TYR A 70 18.74 -10.07 10.77
N PHE A 71 19.06 -8.83 11.10
CA PHE A 71 19.25 -7.77 10.11
C PHE A 71 20.51 -6.96 10.37
N GLU A 72 20.95 -6.28 9.30
CA GLU A 72 22.02 -5.28 9.33
C GLU A 72 21.49 -3.96 8.76
N PRO A 73 22.01 -2.81 9.22
CA PRO A 73 21.67 -1.51 8.62
C PRO A 73 22.13 -1.47 7.17
N ASP A 74 21.23 -1.08 6.25
CA ASP A 74 21.54 -0.92 4.83
C ASP A 74 21.75 0.56 4.48
N LYS A 75 20.68 1.38 4.53
CA LYS A 75 20.80 2.83 4.32
C LYS A 75 20.69 3.54 5.65
N ARG A 76 21.72 4.36 5.97
CA ARG A 76 21.79 5.10 7.23
C ARG A 76 22.37 6.51 7.02
N SER A 77 21.93 7.46 7.84
CA SER A 77 22.65 8.72 8.11
C SER A 77 23.44 8.59 9.43
N ALA A 78 24.11 9.66 9.85
CA ALA A 78 24.84 9.69 11.12
C ALA A 78 23.97 9.27 12.32
N ASP A 79 22.70 9.72 12.34
CA ASP A 79 21.81 9.57 13.50
C ASP A 79 20.61 8.61 13.26
N ARG A 80 20.40 8.12 12.02
CA ARG A 80 19.21 7.35 11.69
C ARG A 80 19.46 6.24 10.67
N ILE A 81 18.92 5.05 10.94
CA ILE A 81 18.85 3.94 10.00
C ILE A 81 17.51 4.02 9.26
N PHE A 82 17.57 4.09 7.92
CA PHE A 82 16.38 4.17 7.05
C PHE A 82 15.90 2.80 6.62
N THR A 83 16.83 1.90 6.25
CA THR A 83 16.50 0.56 5.76
C THR A 83 17.40 -0.49 6.41
N TYR A 84 16.88 -1.72 6.45
CA TYR A 84 17.58 -2.89 6.97
C TYR A 84 17.63 -3.96 5.89
N LYS A 85 18.75 -4.68 5.80
CA LYS A 85 18.93 -5.86 4.97
C LYS A 85 18.99 -7.10 5.85
N ALA A 86 18.38 -8.20 5.42
CA ALA A 86 18.49 -9.46 6.14
C ALA A 86 19.90 -10.00 6.07
N LYS A 87 20.42 -10.48 7.20
CA LYS A 87 21.67 -11.22 7.28
C LYS A 87 21.58 -12.54 6.51
N GLU A 88 22.73 -13.11 6.19
CA GLU A 88 22.80 -14.43 5.57
C GLU A 88 22.04 -15.48 6.41
N ASN A 89 21.23 -16.31 5.74
CA ASN A 89 20.37 -17.34 6.36
C ASN A 89 19.31 -16.82 7.37
N ALA A 90 19.18 -15.52 7.59
CA ALA A 90 18.20 -14.98 8.56
C ALA A 90 16.75 -15.34 8.17
N VAL A 91 16.44 -15.29 6.89
CA VAL A 91 15.10 -15.61 6.37
C VAL A 91 14.71 -17.06 6.66
N GLU A 92 15.62 -17.99 6.44
CA GLU A 92 15.42 -19.43 6.70
C GLU A 92 15.23 -19.70 8.19
N VAL A 93 16.02 -19.03 9.04
CA VAL A 93 15.91 -19.15 10.50
C VAL A 93 14.56 -18.61 10.98
N ILE A 94 14.14 -17.44 10.49
CA ILE A 94 12.83 -16.86 10.83
C ILE A 94 11.69 -17.80 10.39
N LYS A 95 11.70 -18.27 9.15
CA LYS A 95 10.69 -19.21 8.62
C LYS A 95 10.58 -20.47 9.49
N ARG A 96 11.70 -21.05 9.85
CA ARG A 96 11.74 -22.25 10.71
C ARG A 96 11.15 -21.98 12.10
N LYS A 97 11.43 -20.81 12.70
CA LYS A 97 10.91 -20.44 14.00
C LYS A 97 9.42 -20.24 14.06
N ILE A 98 8.81 -19.73 12.98
CA ILE A 98 7.37 -19.46 12.93
C ILE A 98 6.55 -20.55 12.22
N GLY A 99 7.24 -21.56 11.65
CA GLY A 99 6.61 -22.56 10.80
C GLY A 99 5.55 -23.43 11.49
N ASP A 100 5.59 -23.52 12.79
CA ASP A 100 4.62 -24.28 13.61
C ASP A 100 3.31 -23.51 13.86
N ILE A 101 3.30 -22.18 13.68
CA ILE A 101 2.12 -21.33 13.86
C ILE A 101 1.65 -20.62 12.58
N CYS A 102 2.42 -20.72 11.49
CA CYS A 102 2.12 -20.08 10.24
C CYS A 102 1.88 -21.10 9.14
N ILE A 103 0.78 -20.92 8.41
CA ILE A 103 0.47 -21.70 7.21
C ILE A 103 0.44 -20.72 6.03
N SER A 104 1.20 -21.04 4.97
CA SER A 104 1.16 -20.29 3.70
C SER A 104 0.42 -21.12 2.67
N LEU A 105 -0.69 -20.55 2.17
CA LEU A 105 -1.50 -21.15 1.13
C LEU A 105 -1.38 -20.30 -0.13
N GLN A 106 -0.93 -20.89 -1.23
CA GLN A 106 -0.90 -20.22 -2.52
C GLN A 106 -2.15 -20.59 -3.31
N ALA A 107 -2.84 -19.60 -3.88
CA ALA A 107 -4.06 -19.82 -4.64
C ALA A 107 -3.88 -20.87 -5.75
N LYS A 108 -2.71 -20.89 -6.41
CA LYS A 108 -2.37 -21.87 -7.45
C LYS A 108 -2.36 -23.33 -6.99
N ASP A 109 -2.16 -23.57 -5.67
CA ASP A 109 -2.07 -24.93 -5.13
C ASP A 109 -3.47 -25.51 -4.83
N TYR A 110 -4.49 -24.66 -4.73
CA TYR A 110 -5.85 -25.02 -4.30
C TYR A 110 -6.95 -24.63 -5.29
N LEU A 111 -6.68 -23.68 -6.17
CA LEU A 111 -7.67 -23.15 -7.12
C LEU A 111 -7.16 -23.35 -8.55
N GLN A 112 -8.03 -23.93 -9.39
CA GLN A 112 -7.82 -23.95 -10.84
C GLN A 112 -8.21 -22.58 -11.41
N MET A 113 -7.33 -21.60 -11.22
CA MET A 113 -7.54 -20.27 -11.77
C MET A 113 -6.96 -20.19 -13.18
N PRO A 114 -7.62 -19.45 -14.09
CA PRO A 114 -7.03 -19.15 -15.39
C PRO A 114 -5.72 -18.35 -15.20
N GLU A 115 -4.85 -18.43 -16.19
CA GLU A 115 -3.61 -17.66 -16.17
C GLU A 115 -3.91 -16.15 -16.09
N LYS A 116 -3.14 -15.44 -15.24
CA LYS A 116 -3.30 -14.00 -15.09
C LYS A 116 -2.79 -13.30 -16.36
N ILE A 117 -3.70 -12.60 -17.03
CA ILE A 117 -3.36 -11.72 -18.15
C ILE A 117 -3.14 -10.32 -17.59
N ILE A 118 -2.01 -9.71 -17.93
CA ILE A 118 -1.69 -8.32 -17.62
C ILE A 118 -1.81 -7.53 -18.92
N ASP A 119 -2.70 -6.54 -18.95
CA ASP A 119 -2.87 -5.61 -20.06
C ASP A 119 -2.58 -4.18 -19.55
N ASP A 120 -1.45 -3.62 -19.98
CA ASP A 120 -1.02 -2.28 -19.60
C ASP A 120 -1.58 -1.26 -20.61
N ARG A 121 -2.54 -0.44 -20.18
CA ARG A 121 -3.15 0.62 -20.97
C ARG A 121 -2.45 1.95 -20.74
N TYR A 122 -1.76 2.45 -21.76
CA TYR A 122 -1.08 3.75 -21.73
C TYR A 122 -2.00 4.85 -22.24
N ILE A 123 -2.40 5.76 -21.35
CA ILE A 123 -3.28 6.88 -21.67
C ILE A 123 -2.42 8.10 -21.92
N LYS A 124 -2.51 8.66 -23.12
CA LYS A 124 -1.84 9.91 -23.47
C LYS A 124 -2.70 11.09 -23.05
N LEU A 125 -2.07 12.07 -22.42
CA LEU A 125 -2.71 13.36 -22.17
C LEU A 125 -2.95 14.07 -23.51
N ASP A 126 -4.07 14.79 -23.64
CA ASP A 126 -4.29 15.62 -24.81
C ASP A 126 -3.27 16.78 -24.85
N SER A 127 -3.10 17.42 -26.02
CA SER A 127 -2.06 18.41 -26.23
C SER A 127 -2.17 19.65 -25.33
N ARG A 128 -3.35 19.97 -24.82
CA ARG A 128 -3.56 21.06 -23.87
C ARG A 128 -3.10 20.66 -22.49
N VAL A 129 -3.59 19.54 -22.01
CA VAL A 129 -3.26 19.00 -20.68
C VAL A 129 -1.77 18.66 -20.59
N GLN A 130 -1.16 18.18 -21.68
CA GLN A 130 0.28 17.92 -21.74
C GLN A 130 1.10 19.20 -21.50
N LYS A 131 0.73 20.32 -22.12
CA LYS A 131 1.39 21.61 -21.89
C LYS A 131 1.21 22.13 -20.46
N GLU A 132 0.00 21.96 -19.90
CA GLU A 132 -0.29 22.32 -18.52
C GLU A 132 0.55 21.48 -17.55
N TYR A 133 0.75 20.17 -17.84
CA TYR A 133 1.62 19.30 -17.07
C TYR A 133 3.09 19.75 -17.11
N GLU A 134 3.62 20.05 -18.30
CA GLU A 134 5.02 20.50 -18.49
C GLU A 134 5.27 21.83 -17.78
N GLN A 135 4.31 22.75 -17.81
CA GLN A 135 4.39 24.00 -17.07
C GLN A 135 4.35 23.76 -15.56
N PHE A 136 3.41 22.96 -15.08
CA PHE A 136 3.29 22.61 -13.67
C PHE A 136 4.54 21.91 -13.13
N GLU A 137 5.09 20.95 -13.87
CA GLU A 137 6.35 20.28 -13.53
C GLU A 137 7.49 21.28 -13.37
N LYS A 138 7.63 22.21 -14.35
CA LYS A 138 8.68 23.25 -14.34
C LYS A 138 8.54 24.21 -13.15
N GLU A 139 7.33 24.66 -12.86
CA GLU A 139 7.06 25.55 -11.72
C GLU A 139 7.38 24.88 -10.39
N MET A 140 6.96 23.62 -10.22
CA MET A 140 7.26 22.85 -9.02
C MET A 140 8.75 22.57 -8.85
N PHE A 141 9.49 22.33 -9.95
CA PHE A 141 10.95 22.18 -9.91
C PHE A 141 11.66 23.47 -9.50
N LEU A 142 11.18 24.64 -9.94
CA LEU A 142 11.75 25.93 -9.55
C LEU A 142 11.57 26.20 -8.05
N GLN A 143 10.39 25.91 -7.50
CA GLN A 143 10.12 26.05 -6.06
C GLN A 143 11.02 25.13 -5.21
N VAL A 144 11.27 23.90 -5.65
CA VAL A 144 12.12 22.95 -4.94
C VAL A 144 13.60 23.34 -5.00
N ASN A 145 14.06 23.99 -6.08
CA ASN A 145 15.46 24.42 -6.23
C ASN A 145 15.80 25.70 -5.44
N GLU A 146 14.83 26.50 -5.05
CA GLU A 146 15.01 27.68 -4.19
C GLU A 146 15.14 27.32 -2.70
N GLU A 147 14.62 26.17 -2.30
CA GLU A 147 14.79 25.58 -0.97
C GLU A 147 15.79 24.42 -1.06
N GLU A 148 16.68 24.24 -0.08
CA GLU A 148 17.57 23.08 -0.04
C GLU A 148 16.77 21.78 -0.25
N ILE A 149 17.11 21.02 -1.32
CA ILE A 149 16.38 19.83 -1.73
C ILE A 149 16.46 18.77 -0.64
N ASP A 150 15.45 18.71 0.22
CA ASP A 150 15.22 17.57 1.11
C ASP A 150 14.49 16.45 0.33
N VAL A 151 14.77 15.20 0.70
CA VAL A 151 14.09 14.00 0.17
C VAL A 151 12.57 14.10 0.34
N ALA A 152 12.10 14.79 1.38
CA ALA A 152 10.68 15.05 1.62
C ALA A 152 10.05 15.94 0.54
N SER A 153 10.76 16.97 0.08
CA SER A 153 10.32 17.89 -0.99
C SER A 153 10.21 17.18 -2.33
N ALA A 154 11.18 16.32 -2.68
CA ALA A 154 11.15 15.52 -3.91
C ALA A 154 10.01 14.50 -3.90
N ALA A 155 9.73 13.87 -2.77
CA ALA A 155 8.59 12.95 -2.63
C ALA A 155 7.23 13.67 -2.73
N ALA A 156 7.11 14.86 -2.17
CA ALA A 156 5.93 15.70 -2.27
C ALA A 156 5.68 16.14 -3.72
N LEU A 157 6.72 16.56 -4.43
CA LEU A 157 6.67 16.90 -5.85
C LEU A 157 6.16 15.72 -6.67
N THR A 158 6.79 14.55 -6.54
CA THR A 158 6.39 13.34 -7.26
C THR A 158 4.92 13.00 -7.00
N ASN A 159 4.46 13.15 -5.75
CA ASN A 159 3.07 12.89 -5.40
C ASN A 159 2.11 13.88 -6.06
N LYS A 160 2.45 15.16 -6.14
CA LYS A 160 1.63 16.17 -6.83
C LYS A 160 1.57 15.93 -8.35
N LEU A 161 2.68 15.54 -8.98
CA LEU A 161 2.71 15.15 -10.40
C LEU A 161 1.86 13.91 -10.68
N LEU A 162 1.91 12.90 -9.79
CA LEU A 162 1.03 11.73 -9.89
C LEU A 162 -0.45 12.09 -9.72
N GLN A 163 -0.78 13.03 -8.84
CA GLN A 163 -2.14 13.56 -8.69
C GLN A 163 -2.58 14.26 -9.97
N PHE A 164 -1.74 15.11 -10.57
CA PHE A 164 -2.02 15.75 -11.86
C PHE A 164 -2.36 14.71 -12.93
N CYS A 165 -1.49 13.71 -13.12
CA CYS A 165 -1.70 12.61 -14.07
C CYS A 165 -2.97 11.79 -13.81
N ASN A 166 -3.52 11.85 -12.60
CA ASN A 166 -4.80 11.24 -12.24
C ASN A 166 -6.00 12.18 -12.41
N GLY A 167 -5.79 13.39 -12.91
CA GLY A 167 -6.85 14.32 -13.28
C GLY A 167 -7.33 15.26 -12.18
N ALA A 168 -6.73 15.24 -10.98
CA ALA A 168 -7.08 16.18 -9.92
C ALA A 168 -5.96 16.33 -8.89
N ILE A 169 -5.75 17.53 -8.35
CA ILE A 169 -4.73 17.87 -7.36
C ILE A 169 -5.41 18.32 -6.07
N TYR A 170 -4.98 17.77 -4.92
CA TYR A 170 -5.40 18.25 -3.62
C TYR A 170 -4.77 19.61 -3.29
N LYS A 171 -5.59 20.54 -2.76
CA LYS A 171 -5.11 21.78 -2.15
C LYS A 171 -4.61 21.43 -0.75
N ASP A 172 -3.30 21.58 -0.52
CA ASP A 172 -2.63 21.36 0.77
C ASP A 172 -3.20 20.20 1.62
N ASP A 173 -3.22 20.35 2.95
CA ASP A 173 -3.77 19.36 3.89
C ASP A 173 -5.31 19.34 3.95
N SER A 174 -5.99 20.19 3.19
CA SER A 174 -7.43 20.17 3.05
C SER A 174 -7.87 19.00 2.16
N HIS A 175 -9.05 18.44 2.42
CA HIS A 175 -9.63 17.45 1.51
C HIS A 175 -10.23 18.09 0.25
N GLU A 176 -9.97 19.37 -0.01
CA GLU A 176 -10.35 20.07 -1.22
C GLU A 176 -9.41 19.71 -2.37
N TYR A 177 -9.91 19.66 -3.58
CA TYR A 177 -9.13 19.36 -4.78
C TYR A 177 -9.54 20.24 -5.95
N VAL A 178 -8.63 20.40 -6.89
CA VAL A 178 -8.87 21.06 -8.19
C VAL A 178 -8.91 19.98 -9.26
N GLU A 179 -9.94 19.98 -10.07
CA GLU A 179 -10.06 19.11 -11.25
C GLU A 179 -9.23 19.67 -12.39
N ILE A 180 -8.50 18.79 -13.11
CA ILE A 180 -7.60 19.12 -14.20
C ILE A 180 -8.11 18.52 -15.50
N HIS A 181 -8.29 17.19 -15.55
CA HIS A 181 -8.75 16.46 -16.74
C HIS A 181 -9.42 15.13 -16.36
N ASP A 182 -10.06 14.48 -17.35
CA ASP A 182 -10.80 13.23 -17.19
C ASP A 182 -10.25 12.06 -18.01
N ASN A 183 -9.10 12.22 -18.68
CA ASN A 183 -8.57 11.23 -19.63
C ASN A 183 -8.52 9.78 -19.08
N LYS A 184 -8.16 9.60 -17.80
CA LYS A 184 -8.13 8.26 -17.18
C LYS A 184 -9.52 7.73 -16.85
N ILE A 185 -10.46 8.62 -16.54
CA ILE A 185 -11.85 8.24 -16.26
C ILE A 185 -12.51 7.80 -17.58
N GLU A 186 -12.31 8.55 -18.64
CA GLU A 186 -12.81 8.20 -19.97
C GLU A 186 -12.28 6.84 -20.43
N ALA A 187 -10.98 6.62 -20.32
CA ALA A 187 -10.37 5.32 -20.65
C ALA A 187 -10.88 4.18 -19.76
N LEU A 188 -11.21 4.44 -18.49
CA LEU A 188 -11.81 3.44 -17.62
C LEU A 188 -13.25 3.11 -18.04
N LEU A 189 -14.02 4.12 -18.47
CA LEU A 189 -15.37 3.91 -19.01
C LEU A 189 -15.33 3.04 -20.26
N GLU A 190 -14.44 3.35 -21.21
CA GLU A 190 -14.22 2.52 -22.40
C GLU A 190 -13.88 1.07 -22.04
N LEU A 191 -13.00 0.87 -21.05
CA LEU A 191 -12.63 -0.46 -20.57
C LEU A 191 -13.83 -1.22 -19.97
N ILE A 192 -14.70 -0.52 -19.23
CA ILE A 192 -15.91 -1.10 -18.65
C ILE A 192 -16.90 -1.53 -19.76
N GLU A 193 -17.05 -0.71 -20.80
CA GLU A 193 -17.87 -1.03 -21.96
C GLU A 193 -17.31 -2.25 -22.73
N GLU A 194 -15.99 -2.29 -22.97
CA GLU A 194 -15.30 -3.43 -23.59
C GLU A 194 -15.50 -4.74 -22.81
N ALA A 195 -15.49 -4.67 -21.48
CA ALA A 195 -15.63 -5.84 -20.61
C ALA A 195 -17.04 -6.46 -20.58
N GLN A 196 -18.01 -5.92 -21.32
CA GLN A 196 -19.33 -6.50 -21.58
C GLN A 196 -20.04 -7.03 -20.31
N ARG A 197 -20.13 -6.23 -19.25
CA ARG A 197 -20.80 -6.55 -17.97
C ARG A 197 -20.17 -7.66 -17.13
N THR A 198 -18.90 -8.00 -17.34
CA THR A 198 -18.17 -8.83 -16.38
C THR A 198 -17.91 -8.03 -15.09
N THR A 199 -17.84 -8.71 -13.95
CA THR A 199 -17.54 -8.06 -12.67
C THR A 199 -16.15 -7.44 -12.72
N ILE A 200 -16.06 -6.12 -12.54
CA ILE A 200 -14.82 -5.35 -12.53
C ILE A 200 -14.56 -4.86 -11.11
N ALA A 201 -13.37 -5.21 -10.57
CA ALA A 201 -12.88 -4.63 -9.33
C ALA A 201 -11.92 -3.48 -9.67
N CYS A 202 -12.27 -2.24 -9.29
CA CYS A 202 -11.46 -1.06 -9.51
C CYS A 202 -10.74 -0.62 -8.24
N VAL A 203 -9.41 -0.49 -8.29
CA VAL A 203 -8.60 0.05 -7.20
C VAL A 203 -8.11 1.44 -7.59
N LEU A 204 -8.54 2.47 -6.85
CA LEU A 204 -8.19 3.86 -7.09
C LEU A 204 -7.07 4.30 -6.15
N GLN A 205 -6.02 4.87 -6.71
CA GLN A 205 -4.91 5.41 -5.93
C GLN A 205 -5.29 6.67 -5.14
N PHE A 206 -6.14 7.52 -5.74
CA PHE A 206 -6.60 8.76 -5.12
C PHE A 206 -8.14 8.81 -5.02
N PRO A 207 -8.70 9.12 -3.84
CA PRO A 207 -10.16 9.15 -3.62
C PRO A 207 -10.90 10.27 -4.37
N THR A 208 -10.20 11.20 -5.01
CA THR A 208 -10.80 12.28 -5.82
C THR A 208 -11.75 11.75 -6.89
N TRP A 209 -11.43 10.61 -7.48
CA TRP A 209 -12.26 9.98 -8.52
C TRP A 209 -13.64 9.58 -8.00
N LEU A 210 -13.73 9.07 -6.77
CA LEU A 210 -15.00 8.70 -6.14
C LEU A 210 -15.89 9.90 -5.81
N ARG A 211 -15.30 11.09 -5.66
CA ARG A 211 -16.03 12.33 -5.36
C ARG A 211 -16.46 13.07 -6.61
N LYS A 212 -15.66 12.96 -7.68
CA LYS A 212 -15.84 13.67 -8.94
C LYS A 212 -17.11 13.22 -9.65
N ASP A 213 -17.45 11.95 -9.56
CA ASP A 213 -18.62 11.42 -10.26
C ASP A 213 -19.47 10.47 -9.39
N LYS A 214 -20.33 11.08 -8.53
CA LYS A 214 -21.36 10.33 -7.81
C LYS A 214 -22.32 9.59 -8.78
N LYS A 215 -22.46 10.07 -10.01
CA LYS A 215 -23.26 9.48 -11.06
C LYS A 215 -22.58 8.22 -11.59
N PHE A 216 -21.27 8.28 -11.83
CA PHE A 216 -20.40 7.19 -12.26
C PHE A 216 -20.40 6.00 -11.29
N VAL A 217 -20.15 6.28 -9.98
CA VAL A 217 -20.22 5.23 -8.96
C VAL A 217 -21.62 4.63 -8.86
N LYS A 218 -22.66 5.42 -9.09
CA LYS A 218 -24.05 4.98 -9.04
C LYS A 218 -24.41 4.13 -10.27
N GLU A 219 -23.90 4.42 -11.44
CA GLU A 219 -24.09 3.62 -12.65
C GLU A 219 -23.40 2.26 -12.53
N ILE A 220 -22.13 2.21 -12.07
CA ILE A 220 -21.42 0.95 -11.86
C ILE A 220 -22.08 0.10 -10.77
N THR A 221 -22.58 0.71 -9.69
CA THR A 221 -23.17 -0.04 -8.57
C THR A 221 -24.63 -0.42 -8.80
N THR A 222 -25.41 0.35 -9.56
CA THR A 222 -26.84 0.02 -9.80
C THR A 222 -27.03 -1.04 -10.88
N GLU A 223 -26.15 -1.17 -11.84
CA GLU A 223 -26.27 -2.21 -12.87
C GLU A 223 -25.80 -3.61 -12.38
N SER A 224 -24.92 -3.67 -11.38
CA SER A 224 -24.37 -4.95 -10.86
C SER A 224 -25.26 -5.68 -9.84
N TRP A 225 -26.34 -5.06 -9.35
CA TRP A 225 -27.21 -5.65 -8.30
C TRP A 225 -28.61 -6.05 -8.78
N ASN A 226 -28.93 -5.90 -10.07
CA ASN A 226 -30.24 -6.23 -10.65
C ASN A 226 -30.25 -7.50 -11.54
N THR A 227 -29.36 -8.46 -11.22
CA THR A 227 -29.45 -9.82 -11.82
C THR A 227 -29.48 -10.90 -10.77
#